data_3773120f9eeb27bd60d42d26ac515ea0
#
_entry.id   3773120f9eeb27bd60d42d26ac515ea0
#
_cell.length_a   1.000
_cell.length_b   1.000
_cell.length_c   1.000
_cell.angle_alpha   90.00
_cell.angle_beta   90.00
_cell.angle_gamma   90.00
#
_symmetry.space_group_name_H-M   'P 1'
#
loop_
_entity.id
_entity.type
_entity.pdbx_description
1 polymer ?
#
loop_
_entity_poly.entity_id
_entity_poly.type
_entity_poly.pdbx_seq_one_letter_code
_entity_poly.pdbx_strand_id
1 'polypeptide(L)'
;MEITIIGSGNVAAALAGAVAGQDSLHLKQLCARNPLRGRELADRYGAEYIARPEETVEADLYLIAVSDSAVEEVSARLRTPPGATVAHTSGG
;
A
#
# COMPACT_ATOMS: atom_id res chain seq x y z
N MET A 1 5.35 13.22 -3.27
CA MET A 1 4.88 12.51 -2.08
C MET A 1 5.03 11.01 -2.29
N GLU A 2 5.71 10.37 -1.38
CA GLU A 2 5.91 8.92 -1.44
C GLU A 2 4.76 8.19 -0.77
N ILE A 3 4.19 7.20 -1.46
CA ILE A 3 3.01 6.48 -0.98
C ILE A 3 3.29 4.98 -0.98
N THR A 4 2.83 4.31 0.09
CA THR A 4 2.84 2.86 0.20
C THR A 4 1.38 2.39 0.28
N ILE A 5 1.04 1.37 -0.51
CA ILE A 5 -0.29 0.77 -0.49
C ILE A 5 -0.18 -0.65 0.06
N ILE A 6 -1.05 -0.99 1.00
CA ILE A 6 -1.14 -2.34 1.57
C ILE A 6 -2.46 -2.96 1.11
N GLY A 7 -2.37 -4.00 0.33
CA GLY A 7 -3.52 -4.70 -0.23
C GLY A 7 -3.33 -5.01 -1.70
N SER A 8 -4.14 -5.93 -2.24
CA SER A 8 -4.07 -6.33 -3.64
C SER A 8 -5.44 -6.54 -4.28
N GLY A 9 -6.51 -6.20 -3.58
CA GLY A 9 -7.86 -6.29 -4.10
C GLY A 9 -8.23 -5.15 -5.04
N ASN A 10 -9.52 -5.05 -5.38
CA ASN A 10 -10.00 -4.05 -6.31
C ASN A 10 -9.77 -2.61 -5.82
N VAL A 11 -9.94 -2.37 -4.52
CA VAL A 11 -9.71 -1.04 -3.95
C VAL A 11 -8.23 -0.67 -4.05
N ALA A 12 -7.35 -1.60 -3.70
CA ALA A 12 -5.91 -1.36 -3.81
C ALA A 12 -5.50 -1.07 -5.25
N ALA A 13 -6.04 -1.81 -6.21
CA ALA A 13 -5.77 -1.60 -7.63
C ALA A 13 -6.23 -0.21 -8.08
N ALA A 14 -7.41 0.22 -7.65
CA ALA A 14 -7.93 1.53 -7.99
C ALA A 14 -7.08 2.65 -7.39
N LEU A 15 -6.66 2.49 -6.14
CA LEU A 15 -5.79 3.46 -5.48
C LEU A 15 -4.42 3.54 -6.16
N ALA A 16 -3.84 2.40 -6.53
CA ALA A 16 -2.56 2.37 -7.22
C ALA A 16 -2.64 3.11 -8.56
N GLY A 17 -3.73 2.89 -9.30
CA GLY A 17 -3.95 3.59 -10.55
C GLY A 17 -4.10 5.09 -10.37
N ALA A 18 -4.84 5.51 -9.33
CA ALA A 18 -5.03 6.92 -9.03
C ALA A 18 -3.71 7.59 -8.64
N VAL A 19 -2.90 6.92 -7.83
CA VAL A 19 -1.58 7.43 -7.44
C VAL A 19 -0.67 7.56 -8.66
N ALA A 20 -0.64 6.54 -9.50
CA ALA A 20 0.21 6.54 -10.70
C ALA A 20 -0.19 7.62 -11.71
N GLY A 21 -1.45 8.05 -11.68
CA GLY A 21 -1.94 9.09 -12.57
C GLY A 21 -1.59 10.51 -12.15
N GLN A 22 -0.96 10.69 -10.99
CA GLN A 22 -0.62 12.01 -10.46
C GLN A 22 0.89 12.21 -10.43
N ASP A 23 1.41 13.21 -11.13
CA ASP A 23 2.84 13.47 -11.19
C ASP A 23 3.46 13.79 -9.83
N SER A 24 2.68 14.39 -8.93
CA SER A 24 3.14 14.76 -7.59
C SER A 24 3.18 13.58 -6.62
N LEU A 25 2.65 12.42 -7.00
CA LEU A 25 2.58 11.24 -6.16
C LEU A 25 3.44 10.12 -6.74
N HIS A 26 4.11 9.39 -5.87
CA HIS A 26 4.94 8.27 -6.27
C HIS A 26 4.59 7.04 -5.45
N LEU A 27 4.15 5.98 -6.12
CA LEU A 27 3.89 4.69 -5.46
C LEU A 27 5.22 3.99 -5.24
N LYS A 28 5.67 3.99 -4.00
CA LYS A 28 6.98 3.48 -3.63
C LYS A 28 6.97 1.97 -3.42
N GLN A 29 6.01 1.49 -2.63
CA GLN A 29 5.89 0.07 -2.34
C GLN A 29 4.44 -0.37 -2.39
N LEU A 30 4.23 -1.64 -2.71
CA LEU A 30 2.92 -2.28 -2.63
C LEU A 30 3.07 -3.56 -1.84
N CYS A 31 2.39 -3.63 -0.70
CA CYS A 31 2.43 -4.76 0.20
C CYS A 31 1.19 -5.63 0.00
N ALA A 32 1.37 -6.91 -0.26
CA ALA A 32 0.25 -7.82 -0.43
C ALA A 32 0.63 -9.22 0.00
N ARG A 33 -0.33 -9.93 0.60
CA ARG A 33 -0.12 -11.34 0.98
C ARG A 33 -0.19 -12.26 -0.22
N ASN A 34 -0.97 -11.90 -1.24
CA ASN A 34 -1.04 -12.67 -2.47
C ASN A 34 0.09 -12.21 -3.40
N PRO A 35 1.15 -13.04 -3.58
CA PRO A 35 2.30 -12.61 -4.36
C PRO A 35 1.99 -12.42 -5.84
N LEU A 36 1.07 -13.19 -6.41
CA LEU A 36 0.72 -13.04 -7.82
C LEU A 36 0.07 -11.70 -8.09
N ARG A 37 -0.97 -11.35 -7.31
CA ARG A 37 -1.65 -10.06 -7.47
C ARG A 37 -0.77 -8.89 -7.05
N GLY A 38 -0.03 -9.06 -5.97
CA GLY A 38 0.84 -8.01 -5.47
C GLY A 38 1.93 -7.65 -6.46
N ARG A 39 2.60 -8.63 -7.01
CA ARG A 39 3.64 -8.40 -8.00
C ARG A 39 3.09 -7.81 -9.30
N GLU A 40 1.92 -8.29 -9.73
CA GLU A 40 1.28 -7.75 -10.92
C GLU A 40 1.01 -6.26 -10.77
N LEU A 41 0.43 -5.84 -9.64
CA LEU A 41 0.14 -4.43 -9.40
C LEU A 41 1.42 -3.61 -9.25
N ALA A 42 2.40 -4.13 -8.52
CA ALA A 42 3.66 -3.42 -8.32
C ALA A 42 4.38 -3.22 -9.65
N ASP A 43 4.46 -4.25 -10.47
CA ASP A 43 5.11 -4.16 -11.78
C ASP A 43 4.39 -3.19 -12.71
N ARG A 44 3.06 -3.20 -12.67
CA ARG A 44 2.25 -2.32 -13.52
C ARG A 44 2.54 -0.85 -13.26
N TYR A 45 2.77 -0.49 -12.01
CA TYR A 45 2.93 0.91 -11.60
C TYR A 45 4.35 1.26 -11.15
N GLY A 46 5.30 0.36 -11.37
CA GLY A 46 6.70 0.62 -11.05
C GLY A 46 7.03 0.69 -9.57
N ALA A 47 6.25 0.01 -8.73
CA ALA A 47 6.46 -0.03 -7.29
C ALA A 47 7.26 -1.28 -6.90
N GLU A 48 7.83 -1.25 -5.72
CA GLU A 48 8.48 -2.42 -5.15
C GLU A 48 7.44 -3.30 -4.47
N TYR A 49 7.39 -4.58 -4.81
CA TYR A 49 6.52 -5.52 -4.12
C TYR A 49 7.16 -5.96 -2.80
N ILE A 50 6.40 -5.92 -1.72
CA ILE A 50 6.79 -6.50 -0.44
C ILE A 50 5.67 -7.41 0.07
N ALA A 51 6.06 -8.48 0.78
CA ALA A 51 5.11 -9.48 1.24
C ALA A 51 4.57 -9.19 2.64
N ARG A 52 5.28 -8.40 3.44
CA ARG A 52 4.93 -8.17 4.84
C ARG A 52 4.99 -6.68 5.20
N PRO A 53 4.04 -6.21 6.06
CA PRO A 53 4.05 -4.82 6.49
C PRO A 53 5.34 -4.38 7.17
N GLU A 54 6.04 -5.29 7.82
CA GLU A 54 7.32 -5.00 8.49
C GLU A 54 8.43 -4.60 7.52
N GLU A 55 8.25 -4.91 6.23
CA GLU A 55 9.24 -4.60 5.20
C GLU A 55 9.05 -3.20 4.61
N THR A 56 8.07 -2.43 5.08
CA THR A 56 7.85 -1.08 4.57
C THR A 56 9.01 -0.17 4.93
N VAL A 57 9.34 0.73 4.00
CA VAL A 57 10.34 1.76 4.24
C VAL A 57 9.64 3.11 4.40
N GLU A 58 10.39 4.16 4.68
CA GLU A 58 9.80 5.48 4.89
C GLU A 58 8.95 5.93 3.70
N ALA A 59 7.77 6.44 4.00
CA ALA A 59 6.87 7.04 3.04
C ALA A 59 6.08 8.15 3.73
N ASP A 60 5.42 8.99 2.95
CA ASP A 60 4.62 10.09 3.50
C ASP A 60 3.22 9.64 3.87
N LEU A 61 2.68 8.68 3.11
CA LEU A 61 1.32 8.21 3.28
C LEU A 61 1.28 6.68 3.11
N TYR A 62 0.60 6.03 4.05
CA TYR A 62 0.36 4.59 4.00
C TYR A 62 -1.14 4.36 3.84
N LEU A 63 -1.53 3.79 2.72
CA LEU A 63 -2.94 3.49 2.43
C LEU A 63 -3.20 2.01 2.66
N ILE A 64 -4.04 1.70 3.64
CA ILE A 64 -4.39 0.32 3.98
C ILE A 64 -5.70 -0.04 3.31
N ALA A 65 -5.64 -0.93 2.33
CA ALA A 65 -6.79 -1.36 1.53
C ALA A 65 -6.99 -2.87 1.65
N VAL A 66 -7.16 -3.32 2.88
CA VAL A 66 -7.43 -4.72 3.20
C VAL A 66 -8.82 -4.82 3.86
N SER A 67 -9.28 -6.04 4.13
CA SER A 67 -10.55 -6.25 4.79
C SER A 67 -10.54 -5.60 6.19
N ASP A 68 -11.72 -5.20 6.68
CA ASP A 68 -11.83 -4.57 7.98
C ASP A 68 -11.21 -5.42 9.09
N SER A 69 -11.35 -6.73 9.00
CA SER A 69 -10.80 -7.64 10.00
C SER A 69 -9.27 -7.67 10.00
N ALA A 70 -8.63 -7.26 8.91
CA ALA A 70 -7.18 -7.27 8.79
C ALA A 70 -6.54 -5.90 9.06
N VAL A 71 -7.31 -4.82 9.09
CA VAL A 71 -6.79 -3.47 9.24
C VAL A 71 -5.99 -3.31 10.52
N GLU A 72 -6.52 -3.79 11.63
CA GLU A 72 -5.89 -3.64 12.93
C GLU A 72 -4.55 -4.38 12.99
N GLU A 73 -4.52 -5.62 12.49
CA GLU A 73 -3.29 -6.42 12.45
C GLU A 73 -2.24 -5.73 11.59
N VAL A 74 -2.63 -5.29 10.40
CA VAL A 74 -1.71 -4.62 9.49
C VAL A 74 -1.18 -3.33 10.09
N SER A 75 -2.06 -2.52 10.69
CA SER A 75 -1.64 -1.27 11.32
C SER A 75 -0.62 -1.48 12.42
N ALA A 76 -0.78 -2.54 13.20
CA ALA A 76 0.15 -2.86 14.30
C ALA A 76 1.52 -3.29 13.78
N ARG A 77 1.59 -3.82 12.55
CA ARG A 77 2.84 -4.34 11.98
C ARG A 77 3.58 -3.33 11.12
N LEU A 78 2.92 -2.23 10.73
CA LEU A 78 3.56 -1.21 9.91
C LEU A 78 4.65 -0.47 10.68
N ARG A 79 5.73 -0.16 9.98
CA ARG A 79 6.81 0.67 10.51
C ARG A 79 6.72 2.02 9.85
N THR A 80 6.04 2.96 10.52
CA THR A 80 5.83 4.30 9.98
C THR A 80 6.72 5.30 10.67
N PRO A 81 7.34 6.22 9.92
CA PRO A 81 8.15 7.27 10.53
C PRO A 81 7.25 8.31 11.21
N PRO A 82 7.79 9.08 12.16
CA PRO A 82 7.04 10.18 12.76
C PRO A 82 6.58 11.16 11.69
N GLY A 83 5.34 11.60 11.79
CA GLY A 83 4.77 12.55 10.83
C GLY A 83 4.13 11.93 9.60
N ALA A 84 4.29 10.63 9.39
CA ALA A 84 3.61 9.95 8.28
C ALA A 84 2.12 9.81 8.58
N THR A 85 1.30 9.86 7.52
CA THR A 85 -0.13 9.65 7.63
C THR A 85 -0.46 8.21 7.29
N VAL A 86 -1.31 7.59 8.10
CA VAL A 86 -1.85 6.25 7.84
C VAL A 86 -3.35 6.38 7.67
N ALA A 87 -3.85 5.98 6.52
CA ALA A 87 -5.28 6.00 6.24
C ALA A 87 -5.72 4.62 5.79
N HIS A 88 -6.96 4.26 6.11
CA HIS A 88 -7.49 2.99 5.63
C HIS A 88 -8.84 3.20 4.96
N THR A 89 -9.13 2.31 4.01
CA THR A 89 -10.41 2.32 3.30
C THR A 89 -11.17 1.05 3.68
N SER A 90 -12.48 1.20 3.84
CA SER A 90 -13.35 0.05 4.07
C SER A 90 -13.73 -0.53 2.72
N GLY A 91 -13.34 -1.69 2.42
CA GLY A 91 -13.72 -2.25 1.12
C GLY A 91 -12.70 -3.22 0.60
N GLY A 92 -12.11 -3.83 1.52
CA GLY A 92 -11.18 -4.89 1.18
C GLY A 92 -11.78 -6.01 0.35
#